data_b21af066df0f636cdfc8ce1754d91c1c
#
_entry.id   b21af066df0f636cdfc8ce1754d91c1c
#
_cell.length_a   1.000
_cell.length_b   1.000
_cell.length_c   1.000
_cell.angle_alpha   90.00
_cell.angle_beta   90.00
_cell.angle_gamma   90.00
#
_symmetry.space_group_name_H-M   'P 1'
#
loop_
_entity.id
_entity.type
_entity.pdbx_description
1 polymer ?
#
loop_
_entity_poly.entity_id
_entity_poly.type
_entity_poly.pdbx_seq_one_letter_code
_entity_poly.pdbx_strand_id
1 'polypeptide(L)'
;MKILIIGGVAAGTKAAAKLKRENRDLDITIIAKDGDISYAGCGLPYYIGGFIKDRSSLIVNTPQKYAAMTGVSVLTNVEAITVDNNNHTVIAKNLITNEEASYAYDKLIIATGASPITPPIEGVKKQGVFSLRLPNDAVNIRDYV
;
A
#
# COMPACT_ATOMS: atom_id res chain seq x y z
N MET A 1 -8.84 -0.74 -21.93
CA MET A 1 -7.42 -0.98 -21.59
C MET A 1 -7.31 -1.21 -20.10
N LYS A 2 -6.71 -2.34 -19.70
CA LYS A 2 -6.51 -2.74 -18.31
C LYS A 2 -5.16 -2.26 -17.79
N ILE A 3 -5.17 -1.52 -16.70
CA ILE A 3 -3.95 -1.04 -16.04
C ILE A 3 -3.89 -1.62 -14.63
N LEU A 4 -2.84 -2.37 -14.37
CA LEU A 4 -2.57 -2.92 -13.05
C LEU A 4 -1.50 -2.08 -12.36
N ILE A 5 -1.72 -1.74 -11.10
CA ILE A 5 -0.78 -0.96 -10.28
C ILE A 5 -0.45 -1.75 -9.02
N ILE A 6 0.83 -2.02 -8.80
CA ILE A 6 1.30 -2.69 -7.57
C ILE A 6 1.78 -1.62 -6.60
N GLY A 7 1.04 -1.42 -5.52
CA GLY A 7 1.30 -0.43 -4.47
C GLY A 7 0.25 0.66 -4.38
N GLY A 8 -0.32 0.85 -3.19
CA GLY A 8 -1.50 1.68 -2.93
C GLY A 8 -1.24 2.93 -2.08
N VAL A 9 0.00 3.41 -1.95
CA VAL A 9 0.28 4.58 -1.11
C VAL A 9 0.42 5.84 -1.97
N ALA A 10 1.55 6.51 -2.01
CA ALA A 10 1.67 7.81 -2.67
C ALA A 10 1.72 7.72 -4.20
N ALA A 11 2.67 6.95 -4.75
CA ALA A 11 2.90 6.88 -6.19
C ALA A 11 1.75 6.18 -6.92
N GLY A 12 1.33 5.00 -6.44
CA GLY A 12 0.28 4.21 -7.10
C GLY A 12 -1.07 4.91 -7.11
N THR A 13 -1.52 5.44 -5.98
CA THR A 13 -2.79 6.19 -5.92
C THR A 13 -2.76 7.47 -6.77
N LYS A 14 -1.63 8.19 -6.78
CA LYS A 14 -1.47 9.37 -7.64
C LYS A 14 -1.51 9.02 -9.12
N ALA A 15 -0.81 7.95 -9.52
CA ALA A 15 -0.82 7.47 -10.91
C ALA A 15 -2.23 7.07 -11.34
N ALA A 16 -2.93 6.26 -10.54
CA ALA A 16 -4.29 5.82 -10.83
C ALA A 16 -5.26 7.01 -10.98
N ALA A 17 -5.24 7.95 -10.02
CA ALA A 17 -6.09 9.13 -10.07
C ALA A 17 -5.77 10.04 -11.28
N LYS A 18 -4.50 10.17 -11.68
CA LYS A 18 -4.12 10.94 -12.87
C LYS A 18 -4.65 10.26 -14.13
N LEU A 19 -4.44 8.97 -14.28
CA LEU A 19 -4.91 8.20 -15.43
C LEU A 19 -6.43 8.26 -15.58
N LYS A 20 -7.20 8.12 -14.50
CA LYS A 20 -8.67 8.25 -14.52
C LYS A 20 -9.14 9.66 -14.87
N ARG A 21 -8.39 10.71 -14.54
CA ARG A 21 -8.71 12.08 -14.99
C ARG A 21 -8.48 12.29 -16.48
N GLU A 22 -7.43 11.65 -17.04
CA GLU A 22 -7.12 11.74 -18.46
C GLU A 22 -8.08 10.89 -19.31
N ASN A 23 -8.42 9.71 -18.82
CA ASN A 23 -9.36 8.82 -19.51
C ASN A 23 -10.16 7.99 -18.50
N ARG A 24 -11.46 8.28 -18.40
CA ARG A 24 -12.37 7.61 -17.45
C ARG A 24 -12.69 6.16 -17.83
N ASP A 25 -12.49 5.75 -19.09
CA ASP A 25 -12.81 4.42 -19.60
C ASP A 25 -11.69 3.39 -19.29
N LEU A 26 -10.59 3.82 -18.69
CA LEU A 26 -9.54 2.91 -18.26
C LEU A 26 -10.03 2.01 -17.13
N ASP A 27 -9.80 0.71 -17.27
CA ASP A 27 -9.99 -0.27 -16.22
C ASP A 27 -8.72 -0.33 -15.36
N ILE A 28 -8.76 0.28 -14.18
CA ILE A 28 -7.59 0.41 -13.32
C ILE A 28 -7.81 -0.36 -12.03
N THR A 29 -6.87 -1.26 -11.71
CA THR A 29 -6.83 -2.00 -10.45
C THR A 29 -5.54 -1.71 -9.71
N ILE A 30 -5.65 -1.37 -8.43
CA ILE A 30 -4.52 -1.29 -7.50
C ILE A 30 -4.50 -2.56 -6.65
N ILE A 31 -3.34 -3.21 -6.58
CA ILE A 31 -3.04 -4.29 -5.63
C ILE A 31 -2.14 -3.70 -4.54
N ALA A 32 -2.56 -3.82 -3.28
CA ALA A 32 -1.81 -3.35 -2.12
C ALA A 32 -1.65 -4.48 -1.10
N LYS A 33 -0.40 -4.74 -0.68
CA LYS A 33 -0.07 -5.76 0.32
C LYS A 33 -0.70 -5.45 1.68
N ASP A 34 -0.71 -4.17 2.06
CA ASP A 34 -1.22 -3.72 3.34
C ASP A 34 -2.73 -3.46 3.28
N GLY A 35 -3.39 -3.43 4.45
CA GLY A 35 -4.81 -3.09 4.57
C GLY A 35 -5.10 -1.60 4.35
N ASP A 36 -4.12 -0.74 4.59
CA ASP A 36 -4.23 0.71 4.40
C ASP A 36 -3.63 1.15 3.07
N ILE A 37 -4.29 2.09 2.42
CA ILE A 37 -3.77 2.83 1.27
C ILE A 37 -3.73 4.33 1.58
N SER A 38 -3.04 5.11 0.74
CA SER A 38 -3.12 6.59 0.79
C SER A 38 -2.94 7.15 2.20
N TYR A 39 -2.02 6.62 2.98
CA TYR A 39 -1.71 7.13 4.31
C TYR A 39 -0.59 8.18 4.30
N ALA A 40 -0.62 9.05 5.31
CA ALA A 40 0.37 10.11 5.53
C ALA A 40 1.60 9.57 6.28
N GLY A 41 2.60 9.04 5.56
CA GLY A 41 3.84 8.54 6.16
C GLY A 41 4.59 9.59 7.00
N CYS A 42 4.54 10.87 6.59
CA CYS A 42 5.10 11.99 7.37
C CYS A 42 4.35 12.25 8.68
N GLY A 43 3.11 11.79 8.82
CA GLY A 43 2.30 11.92 10.03
C GLY A 43 2.64 10.92 11.13
N LEU A 44 3.32 9.81 10.80
CA LEU A 44 3.59 8.73 11.75
C LEU A 44 4.35 9.19 13.01
N PRO A 45 5.44 9.98 12.91
CA PRO A 45 6.13 10.50 14.10
C PRO A 45 5.23 11.40 14.96
N TYR A 46 4.34 12.19 14.34
CA TYR A 46 3.41 13.06 15.07
C TYR A 46 2.32 12.27 15.79
N TYR A 47 1.92 11.12 15.23
CA TYR A 47 1.01 10.20 15.91
C TYR A 47 1.69 9.55 17.12
N ILE A 48 2.93 9.10 16.99
CA ILE A 48 3.72 8.55 18.10
C ILE A 48 3.88 9.59 19.21
N GLY A 49 4.23 10.82 18.85
CA GLY A 49 4.39 11.93 19.80
C GLY A 49 3.08 12.51 20.35
N GLY A 50 1.93 11.94 19.98
CA GLY A 50 0.61 12.32 20.50
C GLY A 50 0.04 13.64 19.97
N PHE A 51 0.68 14.28 18.98
CA PHE A 51 0.11 15.45 18.28
C PHE A 51 -1.08 15.07 17.43
N ILE A 52 -0.98 13.96 16.68
CA ILE A 52 -2.11 13.31 16.01
C ILE A 52 -2.70 12.31 17.01
N LYS A 53 -3.98 12.49 17.38
CA LYS A 53 -4.62 11.67 18.43
C LYS A 53 -5.11 10.33 17.87
N ASP A 54 -5.74 10.36 16.71
CA ASP A 54 -6.44 9.23 16.15
C ASP A 54 -5.69 8.63 14.96
N ARG A 55 -5.57 7.28 14.94
CA ARG A 55 -4.97 6.54 13.83
C ARG A 55 -5.66 6.84 12.49
N SER A 56 -6.99 7.04 12.52
CA SER A 56 -7.77 7.36 11.32
C SER A 56 -7.31 8.66 10.63
N SER A 57 -6.74 9.60 11.37
CA SER A 57 -6.20 10.85 10.84
C SER A 57 -4.91 10.66 10.01
N LEU A 58 -4.25 9.50 10.12
CA LEU A 58 -3.14 9.11 9.26
C LEU A 58 -3.60 8.66 7.88
N ILE A 59 -4.85 8.20 7.75
CA ILE A 59 -5.40 7.63 6.52
C ILE A 59 -6.09 8.74 5.72
N VAL A 60 -5.45 9.18 4.66
CA VAL A 60 -5.99 10.24 3.79
C VAL A 60 -7.23 9.74 3.05
N ASN A 61 -7.17 8.53 2.51
CA ASN A 61 -8.33 7.88 1.90
C ASN A 61 -8.36 6.40 2.27
N THR A 62 -9.50 5.91 2.71
CA THR A 62 -9.74 4.47 2.80
C THR A 62 -9.87 3.87 1.39
N PRO A 63 -9.66 2.54 1.21
CA PRO A 63 -9.85 1.87 -0.07
C PRO A 63 -11.21 2.17 -0.69
N GLN A 64 -12.28 2.10 0.11
CA GLN A 64 -13.66 2.33 -0.32
C GLN A 64 -13.88 3.79 -0.77
N LYS A 65 -13.41 4.76 0.04
CA LYS A 65 -13.51 6.19 -0.30
C LYS A 65 -12.74 6.50 -1.58
N TYR A 66 -11.52 5.95 -1.73
CA TYR A 66 -10.71 6.14 -2.91
C TYR A 66 -11.38 5.56 -4.16
N ALA A 67 -11.90 4.34 -4.08
CA ALA A 67 -12.62 3.69 -5.17
C ALA A 67 -13.87 4.49 -5.59
N ALA A 68 -14.67 4.94 -4.63
CA ALA A 68 -15.87 5.76 -4.89
C ALA A 68 -15.53 7.10 -5.58
N MET A 69 -14.43 7.75 -5.18
CA MET A 69 -14.01 9.04 -5.75
C MET A 69 -13.41 8.93 -7.16
N THR A 70 -12.75 7.82 -7.45
CA THR A 70 -11.92 7.70 -8.65
C THR A 70 -12.45 6.70 -9.67
N GLY A 71 -13.29 5.76 -9.27
CA GLY A 71 -13.69 4.62 -10.10
C GLY A 71 -12.56 3.61 -10.31
N VAL A 72 -11.55 3.58 -9.43
CA VAL A 72 -10.44 2.63 -9.45
C VAL A 72 -10.76 1.47 -8.53
N SER A 73 -10.55 0.23 -9.00
CA SER A 73 -10.63 -0.96 -8.14
C SER A 73 -9.42 -1.03 -7.20
N VAL A 74 -9.65 -1.27 -5.90
CA VAL A 74 -8.58 -1.36 -4.91
C VAL A 74 -8.68 -2.68 -4.16
N LEU A 75 -7.64 -3.49 -4.26
CA LEU A 75 -7.49 -4.77 -3.57
C LEU A 75 -6.42 -4.62 -2.50
N THR A 76 -6.82 -4.66 -1.24
CA THR A 76 -5.92 -4.62 -0.08
C THR A 76 -5.70 -6.00 0.49
N ASN A 77 -4.63 -6.18 1.28
CA ASN A 77 -4.17 -7.48 1.77
C ASN A 77 -3.91 -8.47 0.62
N VAL A 78 -3.44 -7.95 -0.51
CA VAL A 78 -3.10 -8.74 -1.69
C VAL A 78 -1.66 -8.44 -2.08
N GLU A 79 -0.80 -9.44 -2.00
CA GLU A 79 0.62 -9.34 -2.30
C GLU A 79 0.92 -9.86 -3.71
N ALA A 80 1.51 -9.03 -4.55
CA ALA A 80 2.01 -9.45 -5.85
C ALA A 80 3.24 -10.34 -5.65
N ILE A 81 3.19 -11.58 -6.14
CA ILE A 81 4.24 -12.59 -5.95
C ILE A 81 5.15 -12.66 -7.18
N THR A 82 4.54 -12.73 -8.37
CA THR A 82 5.28 -12.92 -9.62
C THR A 82 4.68 -12.07 -10.72
N VAL A 83 5.56 -11.48 -11.53
CA VAL A 83 5.17 -10.79 -12.77
C VAL A 83 5.61 -11.62 -13.96
N ASP A 84 4.67 -12.08 -14.76
CA ASP A 84 4.93 -12.71 -16.05
C ASP A 84 4.74 -11.65 -17.15
N ASN A 85 5.85 -11.09 -17.60
CA ASN A 85 5.83 -10.05 -18.61
C ASN A 85 5.52 -10.59 -20.03
N ASN A 86 5.75 -11.87 -20.28
CA ASN A 86 5.45 -12.47 -21.58
C ASN A 86 3.94 -12.66 -21.77
N ASN A 87 3.26 -13.10 -20.72
CA ASN A 87 1.82 -13.30 -20.72
C ASN A 87 1.02 -12.10 -20.20
N HIS A 88 1.70 -11.01 -19.83
CA HIS A 88 1.09 -9.80 -19.26
C HIS A 88 0.19 -10.13 -18.07
N THR A 89 0.68 -10.91 -17.12
CA THR A 89 -0.05 -11.30 -15.91
C THR A 89 0.78 -11.09 -14.65
N VAL A 90 0.07 -10.81 -13.55
CA VAL A 90 0.64 -10.81 -12.20
C VAL A 90 -0.06 -11.86 -11.38
N ILE A 91 0.70 -12.77 -10.79
CA ILE A 91 0.18 -13.68 -9.77
C ILE A 91 0.26 -12.96 -8.43
N ALA A 92 -0.86 -12.87 -7.74
CA ALA A 92 -0.92 -12.24 -6.43
C ALA A 92 -1.68 -13.13 -5.45
N LYS A 93 -1.29 -13.05 -4.17
CA LYS A 93 -1.83 -13.83 -3.07
C LYS A 93 -2.65 -12.95 -2.14
N ASN A 94 -3.86 -13.36 -1.83
CA ASN A 94 -4.65 -12.78 -0.77
C ASN A 94 -4.09 -13.24 0.58
N LEU A 95 -3.64 -12.30 1.40
CA LEU A 95 -2.98 -12.58 2.67
C LEU A 95 -3.96 -12.98 3.80
N ILE A 96 -5.27 -12.83 3.57
CA ILE A 96 -6.31 -13.25 4.52
C ILE A 96 -6.75 -14.68 4.21
N THR A 97 -7.10 -14.98 2.93
CA THR A 97 -7.59 -16.31 2.53
C THR A 97 -6.47 -17.27 2.15
N ASN A 98 -5.25 -16.76 1.90
CA ASN A 98 -4.11 -17.49 1.34
C ASN A 98 -4.30 -17.99 -0.09
N GLU A 99 -5.35 -17.57 -0.79
CA GLU A 99 -5.62 -17.93 -2.17
C GLU A 99 -4.78 -17.10 -3.13
N GLU A 100 -4.34 -17.72 -4.22
CA GLU A 100 -3.65 -17.06 -5.32
C GLU A 100 -4.61 -16.79 -6.47
N ALA A 101 -4.43 -15.64 -7.12
CA ALA A 101 -5.17 -15.25 -8.31
C ALA A 101 -4.25 -14.61 -9.35
N SER A 102 -4.61 -14.76 -10.61
CA SER A 102 -3.91 -14.15 -11.74
C SER A 102 -4.64 -12.90 -12.22
N TYR A 103 -3.89 -11.80 -12.38
CA TYR A 103 -4.40 -10.50 -12.83
C TYR A 103 -3.75 -10.14 -14.16
N ALA A 104 -4.53 -10.16 -15.24
CA ALA A 104 -4.08 -9.76 -16.56
C ALA A 104 -4.03 -8.23 -16.70
N TYR A 105 -3.05 -7.71 -17.44
CA TYR A 105 -2.89 -6.28 -17.67
C TYR A 105 -2.46 -5.97 -19.12
N ASP A 106 -2.84 -4.81 -19.62
CA ASP A 106 -2.26 -4.20 -20.84
C ASP A 106 -1.04 -3.35 -20.48
N LYS A 107 -1.08 -2.68 -19.31
CA LYS A 107 0.02 -1.88 -18.76
C LYS A 107 0.16 -2.14 -17.27
N LEU A 108 1.41 -2.24 -16.80
CA LEU A 108 1.76 -2.45 -15.41
C LEU A 108 2.53 -1.25 -14.85
N ILE A 109 2.14 -0.78 -13.68
CA ILE A 109 2.87 0.23 -12.90
C ILE A 109 3.34 -0.42 -11.60
N ILE A 110 4.65 -0.42 -11.37
CA ILE A 110 5.25 -0.92 -10.13
C ILE A 110 5.55 0.27 -9.22
N ALA A 111 4.83 0.37 -8.12
CA ALA A 111 4.87 1.46 -7.15
C ALA A 111 4.99 0.92 -5.70
N THR A 112 5.77 -0.15 -5.52
CA THR A 112 5.88 -0.91 -4.26
C THR A 112 6.55 -0.14 -3.13
N GLY A 113 7.19 0.98 -3.42
CA GLY A 113 7.88 1.80 -2.42
C GLY A 113 9.17 1.14 -1.92
N ALA A 114 9.39 1.20 -0.61
CA ALA A 114 10.59 0.68 0.04
C ALA A 114 10.24 -0.07 1.33
N SER A 115 11.08 -0.99 1.74
CA SER A 115 11.02 -1.67 3.04
C SER A 115 12.20 -1.23 3.92
N PRO A 116 12.02 -1.13 5.24
CA PRO A 116 13.11 -0.86 6.15
C PRO A 116 14.18 -1.94 6.08
N ILE A 117 15.44 -1.54 6.03
CA ILE A 117 16.58 -2.46 6.17
C ILE A 117 17.02 -2.43 7.63
N THR A 118 17.08 -3.59 8.25
CA THR A 118 17.65 -3.74 9.58
C THR A 118 19.17 -3.86 9.46
N PRO A 119 19.95 -2.88 9.93
CA PRO A 119 21.40 -2.95 9.84
C PRO A 119 21.96 -4.07 10.75
N PRO A 120 23.10 -4.69 10.40
CA PRO A 120 23.70 -5.77 11.18
C PRO A 120 24.51 -5.23 12.36
N ILE A 121 23.83 -4.52 13.29
CA ILE A 121 24.43 -3.98 14.52
C ILE A 121 23.95 -4.76 15.74
N GLU A 122 24.83 -4.82 16.76
CA GLU A 122 24.50 -5.50 18.01
C GLU A 122 23.30 -4.81 18.69
N GLY A 123 22.37 -5.60 19.21
CA GLY A 123 21.21 -5.09 19.94
C GLY A 123 20.02 -4.68 19.07
N VAL A 124 20.13 -4.67 17.75
CA VAL A 124 19.03 -4.24 16.84
C VAL A 124 17.75 -5.08 16.98
N LYS A 125 17.86 -6.31 17.49
CA LYS A 125 16.71 -7.20 17.74
C LYS A 125 16.21 -7.17 19.18
N LYS A 126 16.77 -6.28 20.03
CA LYS A 126 16.29 -6.15 21.42
C LYS A 126 14.92 -5.51 21.47
N GLN A 127 14.18 -5.80 22.54
CA GLN A 127 12.90 -5.16 22.84
C GLN A 127 13.08 -3.64 22.91
N GLY A 128 12.12 -2.89 22.36
CA GLY A 128 12.19 -1.42 22.29
C GLY A 128 12.92 -0.88 21.07
N VAL A 129 13.43 -1.76 20.18
CA VAL A 129 13.98 -1.34 18.88
C VAL A 129 12.94 -1.58 17.80
N PHE A 130 12.56 -0.52 17.10
CA PHE A 130 11.51 -0.55 16.09
C PHE A 130 11.99 0.01 14.76
N SER A 131 11.37 -0.44 13.68
CA SER A 131 11.36 0.27 12.40
C SER A 131 10.04 1.02 12.25
N LEU A 132 10.06 2.15 11.56
CA LEU A 132 8.86 2.96 11.33
C LEU A 132 8.63 3.13 9.83
N ARG A 133 7.60 2.46 9.30
CA ARG A 133 7.23 2.52 7.88
C ARG A 133 5.73 2.59 7.68
N LEU A 134 4.98 1.75 8.38
CA LEU A 134 3.54 1.57 8.23
C LEU A 134 2.76 2.24 9.37
N PRO A 135 1.47 2.56 9.19
CA PRO A 135 0.63 3.06 10.28
C PRO A 135 0.61 2.13 11.50
N ASN A 136 0.65 0.81 11.30
CA ASN A 136 0.69 -0.15 12.40
C ASN A 136 2.01 -0.13 13.17
N ASP A 137 3.14 0.18 12.51
CA ASP A 137 4.41 0.37 13.24
C ASP A 137 4.28 1.53 14.23
N ALA A 138 3.66 2.64 13.79
CA ALA A 138 3.43 3.80 14.64
C ALA A 138 2.49 3.50 15.82
N VAL A 139 1.46 2.67 15.61
CA VAL A 139 0.60 2.19 16.70
C VAL A 139 1.42 1.37 17.70
N ASN A 140 2.15 0.37 17.22
CA ASN A 140 2.97 -0.49 18.09
C ASN A 140 4.01 0.30 18.90
N ILE A 141 4.65 1.30 18.29
CA ILE A 141 5.61 2.17 18.99
C ILE A 141 4.89 3.00 20.06
N ARG A 142 3.76 3.62 19.71
CA ARG A 142 2.99 4.44 20.64
C ARG A 142 2.45 3.65 21.82
N ASP A 143 2.03 2.41 21.60
CA ASP A 143 1.52 1.54 22.66
C ASP A 143 2.63 1.02 23.57
N TYR A 144 3.89 1.03 23.09
CA TYR A 144 5.05 0.60 23.85
C TYR A 144 5.59 1.70 24.80
N VAL A 145 5.49 2.98 24.41
CA VAL A 145 6.03 4.13 25.17
C VAL A 145 4.98 4.77 26.07
#